data_a466483b80e4daf328994775ca0d7b10
#
_entry.id   a466483b80e4daf328994775ca0d7b10
#
_cell.length_a   1.000
_cell.length_b   1.000
_cell.length_c   1.000
_cell.angle_alpha   90.00
_cell.angle_beta   90.00
_cell.angle_gamma   90.00
#
_symmetry.space_group_name_H-M   'P 1'
#
loop_
_entity.id
_entity.type
_entity.pdbx_description
1 polymer ?
#
loop_
_entity_poly.entity_id
_entity_poly.type
_entity_poly.pdbx_seq_one_letter_code
_entity_poly.pdbx_strand_id
1 'polypeptide(L)'
;GTQIGETVPAGEYQPTDRTHPRYENFPLCRFGAGSPERCFADSNTAWARYKELADQYNEPGVLTTFAAYEYSPVMESGGAEHRNVLFNGEDLPDHAISSLDVGSAVELWQGLENTCDIDKGCDFLTIPHNMNKGWGIFYSRWTMDGKPYSSEDWQLRQKREPIAEVYQIKGSSECALGLGATDEECGFSQVMEPCKEGETKGCAFNTSFARQGLKVGLQLEQELGFNPMRFGMVGSTDTHNGNAGDAEEWDFVDKAGAATSPAIRRLTLVRGDKPYDNNLKFHTSGGMAAVWAEENTRDSIFTAMQRREVYATSGPRINLRFFAGWGFDEGIAESVDAIAVATAGGVPMGGVLTPDKSAQKLDQKSEERSPTFFVWAGADPMDAPLQRIQLIKGWVDDHGKTHETVRDIACSD
;
A
#
# COMPACT_ATOMS: atom_id res chain seq x y z
N GLY A 1 10.37 37.81 -8.06
CA GLY A 1 10.00 36.42 -8.01
C GLY A 1 8.51 36.31 -8.22
N THR A 2 8.07 35.97 -9.40
CA THR A 2 6.67 35.64 -9.74
C THR A 2 6.41 34.24 -9.22
N GLN A 3 5.53 34.11 -8.22
CA GLN A 3 4.91 32.85 -7.89
C GLN A 3 4.08 32.42 -9.12
N ILE A 4 4.54 31.40 -9.79
CA ILE A 4 3.74 30.68 -10.75
C ILE A 4 2.75 29.89 -9.91
N GLY A 5 1.49 30.33 -9.89
CA GLY A 5 0.39 29.55 -9.33
C GLY A 5 0.26 28.30 -10.20
N GLU A 6 0.82 27.19 -9.75
CA GLU A 6 0.58 25.89 -10.39
C GLU A 6 -0.91 25.59 -10.19
N THR A 7 -1.65 25.62 -11.27
CA THR A 7 -3.03 25.13 -11.29
C THR A 7 -2.94 23.61 -11.18
N VAL A 8 -3.46 23.06 -10.08
CA VAL A 8 -3.60 21.61 -9.91
C VAL A 8 -4.39 21.08 -11.12
N PRO A 9 -3.88 20.10 -11.87
CA PRO A 9 -4.59 19.53 -12.99
C PRO A 9 -5.96 18.99 -12.60
N ALA A 10 -6.95 19.13 -13.46
CA ALA A 10 -8.28 18.56 -13.21
C ALA A 10 -8.17 17.03 -12.99
N GLY A 11 -8.67 16.54 -11.86
CA GLY A 11 -8.58 15.14 -11.44
C GLY A 11 -7.49 14.82 -10.41
N GLU A 12 -6.77 15.82 -9.90
CA GLU A 12 -5.86 15.67 -8.76
C GLU A 12 -6.50 16.18 -7.46
N TYR A 13 -5.97 15.68 -6.34
CA TYR A 13 -6.38 16.11 -5.00
C TYR A 13 -6.28 17.63 -4.85
N GLN A 14 -7.39 18.22 -4.39
CA GLN A 14 -7.45 19.66 -4.07
C GLN A 14 -7.20 19.84 -2.58
N PRO A 15 -6.13 20.56 -2.17
CA PRO A 15 -5.89 20.84 -0.78
C PRO A 15 -7.08 21.62 -0.20
N THR A 16 -7.62 21.14 0.90
CA THR A 16 -8.65 21.86 1.66
C THR A 16 -8.05 22.30 3.00
N ASP A 17 -8.44 23.47 3.48
CA ASP A 17 -8.08 23.92 4.83
C ASP A 17 -8.67 22.95 5.86
N ARG A 18 -7.82 22.21 6.57
CA ARG A 18 -8.23 21.19 7.53
C ARG A 18 -7.64 21.46 8.89
N THR A 19 -8.52 21.61 9.87
CA THR A 19 -8.13 21.52 11.26
C THR A 19 -8.05 20.06 11.66
N HIS A 20 -6.86 19.60 12.02
CA HIS A 20 -6.70 18.25 12.48
C HIS A 20 -7.04 18.15 13.99
N PRO A 21 -7.67 17.07 14.43
CA PRO A 21 -7.98 16.87 15.83
C PRO A 21 -6.71 16.76 16.67
N ARG A 22 -6.73 17.35 17.85
CA ARG A 22 -5.72 17.22 18.89
C ARG A 22 -6.40 16.60 20.12
N TYR A 23 -5.64 16.08 21.07
CA TYR A 23 -6.19 15.55 22.32
C TYR A 23 -7.13 16.54 23.01
N GLU A 24 -6.79 17.83 22.99
CA GLU A 24 -7.62 18.90 23.57
C GLU A 24 -8.96 19.06 22.87
N ASN A 25 -9.05 18.70 21.59
CA ASN A 25 -10.24 18.86 20.77
C ASN A 25 -11.03 17.56 20.58
N PHE A 26 -10.45 16.41 20.96
CA PHE A 26 -11.11 15.13 20.81
C PHE A 26 -12.20 14.96 21.89
N PRO A 27 -13.48 14.71 21.51
CA PRO A 27 -14.59 14.76 22.46
C PRO A 27 -14.44 13.81 23.65
N LEU A 28 -13.91 12.60 23.45
CA LEU A 28 -13.70 11.62 24.53
C LEU A 28 -12.62 12.08 25.53
N CYS A 29 -11.67 12.92 25.09
CA CYS A 29 -10.60 13.43 25.93
C CYS A 29 -10.96 14.75 26.60
N ARG A 30 -12.01 15.45 26.10
CA ARG A 30 -12.41 16.78 26.56
C ARG A 30 -13.56 16.76 27.55
N PHE A 31 -14.48 15.79 27.42
CA PHE A 31 -15.74 15.78 28.18
C PHE A 31 -15.83 14.63 29.18
N GLY A 32 -16.50 14.86 30.29
CA GLY A 32 -16.72 13.87 31.34
C GLY A 32 -15.51 13.69 32.26
N ALA A 33 -15.14 12.45 32.53
CA ALA A 33 -13.97 12.11 33.36
C ALA A 33 -12.65 12.09 32.57
N GLY A 34 -12.68 12.44 31.26
CA GLY A 34 -11.52 12.50 30.40
C GLY A 34 -10.77 13.83 30.48
N SER A 35 -9.47 13.80 30.27
CA SER A 35 -8.65 14.95 29.97
C SER A 35 -7.65 14.59 28.88
N PRO A 36 -7.03 15.57 28.17
CA PRO A 36 -5.97 15.29 27.21
C PRO A 36 -4.85 14.44 27.80
N GLU A 37 -4.40 14.74 29.03
CA GLU A 37 -3.32 14.02 29.71
C GLU A 37 -3.72 12.58 30.04
N ARG A 38 -4.97 12.36 30.45
CA ARG A 38 -5.48 11.02 30.72
C ARG A 38 -5.59 10.21 29.43
N CYS A 39 -6.13 10.76 28.36
CA CYS A 39 -6.19 10.10 27.07
C CYS A 39 -4.81 9.69 26.57
N PHE A 40 -3.83 10.56 26.73
CA PHE A 40 -2.44 10.28 26.37
C PHE A 40 -1.88 9.10 27.22
N ALA A 41 -2.10 9.12 28.54
CA ALA A 41 -1.65 8.07 29.43
C ALA A 41 -2.34 6.73 29.14
N ASP A 42 -3.65 6.75 28.88
CA ASP A 42 -4.43 5.53 28.56
C ASP A 42 -3.95 4.94 27.20
N SER A 43 -3.65 5.79 26.21
CA SER A 43 -3.12 5.34 24.91
C SER A 43 -1.74 4.69 25.04
N ASN A 44 -0.86 5.25 25.86
CA ASN A 44 0.46 4.67 26.15
C ASN A 44 0.35 3.33 26.86
N THR A 45 -0.60 3.19 27.81
CA THR A 45 -0.88 1.92 28.49
C THR A 45 -1.36 0.85 27.51
N ALA A 46 -2.24 1.20 26.59
CA ALA A 46 -2.70 0.30 25.54
C ALA A 46 -1.55 -0.10 24.61
N TRP A 47 -0.76 0.85 24.18
CA TRP A 47 0.39 0.60 23.30
C TRP A 47 1.44 -0.31 23.97
N ALA A 48 1.77 -0.07 25.25
CA ALA A 48 2.68 -0.94 26.01
C ALA A 48 2.14 -2.39 26.03
N ARG A 49 0.83 -2.55 26.24
CA ARG A 49 0.22 -3.89 26.22
C ARG A 49 0.26 -4.56 24.85
N TYR A 50 0.08 -3.79 23.76
CA TYR A 50 0.21 -4.33 22.40
C TYR A 50 1.64 -4.80 22.09
N LYS A 51 2.66 -4.04 22.52
CA LYS A 51 4.08 -4.46 22.42
C LYS A 51 4.32 -5.79 23.14
N GLU A 52 3.88 -5.89 24.41
CA GLU A 52 4.01 -7.13 25.19
C GLU A 52 3.33 -8.32 24.50
N LEU A 53 2.12 -8.14 23.96
CA LEU A 53 1.39 -9.23 23.29
C LEU A 53 2.10 -9.63 21.99
N ALA A 54 2.61 -8.67 21.22
CA ALA A 54 3.38 -8.96 20.02
C ALA A 54 4.62 -9.82 20.36
N ASP A 55 5.30 -9.53 21.46
CA ASP A 55 6.47 -10.31 21.89
C ASP A 55 6.07 -11.67 22.46
N GLN A 56 5.02 -11.72 23.26
CA GLN A 56 4.50 -12.96 23.86
C GLN A 56 4.14 -14.01 22.83
N TYR A 57 3.58 -13.59 21.68
CA TYR A 57 3.11 -14.50 20.63
C TYR A 57 4.06 -14.65 19.46
N ASN A 58 5.22 -14.02 19.52
CA ASN A 58 6.25 -14.19 18.50
C ASN A 58 7.00 -15.50 18.72
N GLU A 59 6.80 -16.45 17.82
CA GLU A 59 7.47 -17.76 17.80
C GLU A 59 8.19 -17.92 16.47
N PRO A 60 9.48 -17.53 16.37
CA PRO A 60 10.25 -17.57 15.13
C PRO A 60 10.20 -18.97 14.46
N GLY A 61 9.95 -18.99 13.16
CA GLY A 61 9.76 -20.22 12.40
C GLY A 61 8.34 -20.77 12.40
N VAL A 62 7.47 -20.33 13.30
CA VAL A 62 6.07 -20.80 13.44
C VAL A 62 5.10 -19.65 13.19
N LEU A 63 5.12 -18.64 14.04
CA LEU A 63 4.28 -17.46 13.97
C LEU A 63 5.11 -16.21 14.21
N THR A 64 5.21 -15.34 13.24
CA THR A 64 5.85 -14.04 13.39
C THR A 64 4.80 -12.97 13.62
N THR A 65 4.95 -12.22 14.69
CA THR A 65 4.12 -11.07 15.05
C THR A 65 4.97 -9.80 15.07
N PHE A 66 4.37 -8.66 14.76
CA PHE A 66 5.00 -7.36 14.82
C PHE A 66 4.24 -6.45 15.77
N ALA A 67 4.96 -5.61 16.52
CA ALA A 67 4.33 -4.48 17.15
C ALA A 67 3.96 -3.47 16.06
N ALA A 68 2.66 -3.15 15.98
CA ALA A 68 2.13 -2.28 14.95
C ALA A 68 0.88 -1.55 15.45
N TYR A 69 0.56 -0.44 14.81
CA TYR A 69 -0.69 0.29 15.02
C TYR A 69 -1.14 0.98 13.74
N GLU A 70 -2.38 1.39 13.69
CA GLU A 70 -2.94 2.15 12.58
C GLU A 70 -2.94 3.65 12.90
N TYR A 71 -2.26 4.44 12.06
CA TYR A 71 -2.39 5.89 12.02
C TYR A 71 -3.58 6.25 11.12
N SER A 72 -4.62 6.85 11.71
CA SER A 72 -5.91 7.07 11.06
C SER A 72 -6.34 8.54 11.19
N PRO A 73 -5.80 9.47 10.41
CA PRO A 73 -6.22 10.85 10.43
C PRO A 73 -7.64 11.00 9.86
N VAL A 74 -8.42 11.87 10.50
CA VAL A 74 -9.80 12.12 10.09
C VAL A 74 -9.82 12.98 8.83
N MET A 75 -10.47 12.48 7.79
CA MET A 75 -10.74 13.22 6.56
C MET A 75 -12.23 13.55 6.42
N GLU A 76 -12.54 14.64 5.73
CA GLU A 76 -13.92 15.02 5.42
C GLU A 76 -14.63 13.95 4.58
N SER A 77 -15.95 13.87 4.72
CA SER A 77 -16.82 12.98 3.95
C SER A 77 -16.45 11.49 4.05
N GLY A 78 -15.82 11.08 5.17
CA GLY A 78 -15.44 9.69 5.39
C GLY A 78 -14.24 9.23 4.55
N GLY A 79 -13.41 10.16 4.08
CA GLY A 79 -12.13 9.84 3.46
C GLY A 79 -11.17 9.19 4.45
N ALA A 80 -10.20 8.48 3.91
CA ALA A 80 -9.18 7.76 4.67
C ALA A 80 -7.78 8.13 4.14
N GLU A 81 -6.89 8.51 5.03
CA GLU A 81 -5.45 8.62 4.75
C GLU A 81 -4.69 7.76 5.76
N HIS A 82 -5.14 6.52 5.87
CA HIS A 82 -4.66 5.59 6.89
C HIS A 82 -3.32 4.94 6.51
N ARG A 83 -2.52 4.65 7.54
CA ARG A 83 -1.27 3.91 7.44
C ARG A 83 -1.10 2.98 8.61
N ASN A 84 -0.74 1.73 8.34
CA ASN A 84 -0.20 0.89 9.40
C ASN A 84 1.25 1.30 9.65
N VAL A 85 1.60 1.53 10.90
CA VAL A 85 2.98 1.71 11.36
C VAL A 85 3.44 0.39 11.92
N LEU A 86 4.45 -0.20 11.32
CA LEU A 86 4.98 -1.51 11.68
C LEU A 86 6.42 -1.37 12.11
N PHE A 87 6.74 -1.88 13.28
CA PHE A 87 8.07 -1.78 13.88
C PHE A 87 8.85 -3.08 13.79
N ASN A 88 10.16 -2.94 13.66
CA ASN A 88 11.12 -4.01 13.85
C ASN A 88 12.12 -3.60 14.93
N GLY A 89 12.54 -4.56 15.76
CA GLY A 89 13.49 -4.36 16.84
C GLY A 89 12.89 -4.49 18.22
N GLU A 90 13.68 -4.17 19.24
CA GLU A 90 13.33 -4.36 20.67
C GLU A 90 13.09 -3.04 21.40
N ASP A 91 13.81 -1.97 21.07
CA ASP A 91 13.74 -0.67 21.74
C ASP A 91 12.70 0.26 21.06
N LEU A 92 11.44 -0.17 21.09
CA LEU A 92 10.34 0.52 20.42
C LEU A 92 9.86 1.74 21.21
N PRO A 93 9.35 2.79 20.53
CA PRO A 93 8.84 4.00 21.18
C PRO A 93 7.81 3.70 22.27
N ASP A 94 7.85 4.48 23.36
CA ASP A 94 6.87 4.36 24.45
C ASP A 94 5.51 4.94 24.09
N HIS A 95 5.44 5.79 23.07
CA HIS A 95 4.22 6.42 22.56
C HIS A 95 3.99 6.06 21.09
N ALA A 96 2.79 5.59 20.77
CA ALA A 96 2.34 5.40 19.40
C ALA A 96 1.85 6.76 18.85
N ILE A 97 2.62 7.38 17.95
CA ILE A 97 2.28 8.66 17.36
C ILE A 97 1.00 8.52 16.52
N SER A 98 -0.06 9.13 16.96
CA SER A 98 -1.40 9.02 16.38
C SER A 98 -1.81 10.29 15.61
N SER A 99 -2.98 10.25 14.99
CA SER A 99 -3.60 11.43 14.39
C SER A 99 -4.03 12.51 15.42
N LEU A 100 -3.95 12.23 16.70
CA LEU A 100 -4.12 13.21 17.77
C LEU A 100 -2.83 13.98 18.08
N ASP A 101 -1.69 13.44 17.68
CA ASP A 101 -0.37 14.06 17.85
C ASP A 101 0.03 14.86 16.62
N VAL A 102 -0.17 14.29 15.43
CA VAL A 102 0.29 14.83 14.14
C VAL A 102 -0.80 14.77 13.08
N GLY A 103 -0.79 15.71 12.15
CA GLY A 103 -1.88 15.90 11.19
C GLY A 103 -1.60 15.40 9.79
N SER A 104 -0.37 14.96 9.49
CA SER A 104 0.01 14.52 8.16
C SER A 104 0.97 13.33 8.21
N ALA A 105 1.09 12.62 7.10
CA ALA A 105 2.04 11.52 6.96
C ALA A 105 3.50 11.99 7.13
N VAL A 106 3.83 13.18 6.64
CA VAL A 106 5.16 13.77 6.79
C VAL A 106 5.50 13.99 8.26
N GLU A 107 4.58 14.60 9.02
CA GLU A 107 4.76 14.78 10.47
C GLU A 107 4.85 13.44 11.21
N LEU A 108 4.09 12.42 10.77
CA LEU A 108 4.17 11.05 11.31
C LEU A 108 5.58 10.48 11.12
N TRP A 109 6.10 10.49 9.88
CA TRP A 109 7.44 9.96 9.61
C TRP A 109 8.53 10.72 10.36
N GLN A 110 8.46 12.05 10.40
CA GLN A 110 9.41 12.87 11.15
C GLN A 110 9.36 12.58 12.65
N GLY A 111 8.16 12.43 13.22
CA GLY A 111 7.98 12.04 14.62
C GLY A 111 8.55 10.66 14.92
N LEU A 112 8.31 9.69 14.03
CA LEU A 112 8.85 8.34 14.17
C LEU A 112 10.37 8.29 14.02
N GLU A 113 10.97 9.02 13.08
CA GLU A 113 12.45 9.14 12.97
C GLU A 113 13.08 9.69 14.25
N ASN A 114 12.38 10.57 14.97
CA ASN A 114 12.87 11.14 16.22
C ASN A 114 12.73 10.20 17.43
N THR A 115 11.85 9.20 17.36
CA THR A 115 11.51 8.33 18.51
C THR A 115 11.94 6.88 18.32
N CYS A 116 12.17 6.44 17.10
CA CYS A 116 12.61 5.10 16.72
C CYS A 116 14.01 5.18 16.12
N ASP A 117 15.01 4.95 16.95
CA ASP A 117 16.42 5.12 16.63
C ASP A 117 17.03 3.78 16.15
N ILE A 118 17.42 3.71 14.88
CA ILE A 118 17.99 2.50 14.28
C ILE A 118 19.28 2.06 14.96
N ASP A 119 20.07 3.00 15.45
CA ASP A 119 21.34 2.71 16.16
C ASP A 119 21.08 2.09 17.55
N LYS A 120 19.86 2.20 18.06
CA LYS A 120 19.39 1.58 19.29
C LYS A 120 18.54 0.32 19.05
N GLY A 121 18.47 -0.13 17.80
CA GLY A 121 17.76 -1.35 17.46
C GLY A 121 16.25 -1.14 17.26
N CYS A 122 15.81 0.05 16.85
CA CYS A 122 14.45 0.31 16.40
C CYS A 122 14.44 0.70 14.92
N ASP A 123 13.64 0.02 14.12
CA ASP A 123 13.33 0.44 12.74
C ASP A 123 11.82 0.38 12.50
N PHE A 124 11.33 1.09 11.49
CA PHE A 124 9.92 1.09 11.15
C PHE A 124 9.68 1.28 9.66
N LEU A 125 8.53 0.81 9.21
CA LEU A 125 7.94 1.16 7.92
C LEU A 125 6.47 1.53 8.09
N THR A 126 5.92 2.25 7.12
CA THR A 126 4.51 2.58 7.07
C THR A 126 3.87 2.00 5.82
N ILE A 127 2.63 1.52 5.95
CA ILE A 127 1.90 0.86 4.88
C ILE A 127 0.62 1.65 4.64
N PRO A 128 0.57 2.51 3.61
CA PRO A 128 -0.64 3.20 3.23
C PRO A 128 -1.69 2.19 2.75
N HIS A 129 -2.94 2.42 3.15
CA HIS A 129 -4.06 1.58 2.76
C HIS A 129 -5.34 2.41 2.58
N ASN A 130 -6.37 1.84 1.96
CA ASN A 130 -7.60 2.56 1.60
C ASN A 130 -7.39 3.74 0.65
N MET A 131 -6.40 3.70 -0.25
CA MET A 131 -6.12 4.79 -1.17
C MET A 131 -7.31 5.13 -2.06
N ASN A 132 -8.13 4.14 -2.43
CA ASN A 132 -9.39 4.33 -3.17
C ASN A 132 -10.38 5.26 -2.46
N LYS A 133 -10.25 5.43 -1.14
CA LYS A 133 -11.08 6.31 -0.29
C LYS A 133 -10.34 7.58 0.18
N GLY A 134 -9.15 7.83 -0.33
CA GLY A 134 -8.29 8.94 0.09
C GLY A 134 -8.43 10.20 -0.75
N TRP A 135 -9.44 10.30 -1.59
CA TRP A 135 -9.68 11.48 -2.43
C TRP A 135 -8.45 11.92 -3.24
N GLY A 136 -7.63 10.96 -3.67
CA GLY A 136 -6.44 11.17 -4.48
C GLY A 136 -5.18 11.63 -3.74
N ILE A 137 -5.23 11.85 -2.42
CA ILE A 137 -4.10 12.42 -1.68
C ILE A 137 -2.87 11.51 -1.64
N PHE A 138 -3.06 10.19 -1.59
CA PHE A 138 -1.95 9.24 -1.38
C PHE A 138 -0.85 9.34 -2.44
N TYR A 139 -1.24 9.59 -3.68
CA TYR A 139 -0.31 9.66 -4.80
C TYR A 139 -0.28 11.04 -5.46
N SER A 140 -0.80 12.05 -4.74
CA SER A 140 -0.66 13.45 -5.12
C SER A 140 0.72 14.01 -4.77
N ARG A 141 1.02 15.19 -5.28
CA ARG A 141 2.23 15.96 -4.95
C ARG A 141 2.04 16.84 -3.71
N TRP A 142 0.90 16.70 -3.03
CA TRP A 142 0.48 17.54 -1.91
C TRP A 142 0.28 16.70 -0.67
N THR A 143 0.65 17.25 0.47
CA THR A 143 0.33 16.68 1.78
C THR A 143 -1.13 16.94 2.13
N MET A 144 -1.65 16.27 3.16
CA MET A 144 -3.03 16.45 3.61
C MET A 144 -3.35 17.87 4.06
N ASP A 145 -2.38 18.61 4.55
CA ASP A 145 -2.48 20.02 4.96
C ASP A 145 -2.24 21.01 3.80
N GLY A 146 -2.20 20.51 2.57
CA GLY A 146 -2.15 21.33 1.36
C GLY A 146 -0.80 21.94 1.05
N LYS A 147 0.28 21.42 1.60
CA LYS A 147 1.64 21.83 1.26
C LYS A 147 2.23 20.90 0.20
N PRO A 148 3.05 21.40 -0.73
CA PRO A 148 3.82 20.52 -1.60
C PRO A 148 4.85 19.75 -0.76
N TYR A 149 5.12 18.51 -1.15
CA TYR A 149 6.24 17.77 -0.57
C TYR A 149 7.57 18.44 -0.92
N SER A 150 8.44 18.62 0.08
CA SER A 150 9.83 18.99 -0.15
C SER A 150 10.64 17.80 -0.68
N SER A 151 11.88 18.03 -1.12
CA SER A 151 12.78 16.95 -1.52
C SER A 151 13.09 16.00 -0.37
N GLU A 152 13.24 16.54 0.83
CA GLU A 152 13.48 15.79 2.06
C GLU A 152 12.27 14.93 2.44
N ASP A 153 11.04 15.46 2.29
CA ASP A 153 9.82 14.70 2.54
C ASP A 153 9.67 13.53 1.56
N TRP A 154 10.02 13.75 0.29
CA TRP A 154 10.05 12.69 -0.71
C TRP A 154 11.08 11.59 -0.42
N GLN A 155 12.28 11.96 0.06
CA GLN A 155 13.29 10.99 0.49
C GLN A 155 12.81 10.19 1.71
N LEU A 156 12.17 10.87 2.65
CA LEU A 156 11.61 10.23 3.83
C LEU A 156 10.49 9.24 3.45
N ARG A 157 9.60 9.63 2.56
CA ARG A 157 8.57 8.74 2.01
C ARG A 157 9.18 7.51 1.34
N GLN A 158 10.17 7.69 0.46
CA GLN A 158 10.85 6.58 -0.20
C GLN A 158 11.44 5.57 0.80
N LYS A 159 11.99 6.07 1.90
CA LYS A 159 12.57 5.26 2.96
C LYS A 159 11.52 4.52 3.77
N ARG A 160 10.38 5.18 4.08
CA ARG A 160 9.42 4.73 5.09
C ARG A 160 8.13 4.13 4.54
N GLU A 161 7.84 4.29 3.24
CA GLU A 161 6.71 3.64 2.54
C GLU A 161 7.20 2.71 1.42
N PRO A 162 7.92 1.62 1.74
CA PRO A 162 8.43 0.69 0.72
C PRO A 162 7.34 -0.20 0.12
N ILE A 163 6.19 -0.33 0.77
CA ILE A 163 5.05 -1.14 0.34
C ILE A 163 3.74 -0.40 0.53
N ALA A 164 2.71 -0.77 -0.25
CA ALA A 164 1.36 -0.22 -0.17
C ALA A 164 0.33 -1.33 -0.27
N GLU A 165 -0.74 -1.27 0.51
CA GLU A 165 -1.84 -2.22 0.47
C GLU A 165 -2.81 -1.86 -0.65
N VAL A 166 -2.95 -2.71 -1.65
CA VAL A 166 -3.78 -2.46 -2.83
C VAL A 166 -5.12 -3.17 -2.82
N TYR A 167 -5.34 -4.09 -1.88
CA TYR A 167 -6.59 -4.84 -1.78
C TYR A 167 -6.93 -5.22 -0.34
N GLN A 168 -8.18 -4.98 0.05
CA GLN A 168 -8.72 -5.31 1.37
C GLN A 168 -10.26 -5.38 1.32
N ILE A 169 -10.94 -5.57 2.46
CA ILE A 169 -12.42 -5.64 2.51
C ILE A 169 -13.13 -4.42 1.89
N LYS A 170 -12.49 -3.26 1.84
CA LYS A 170 -13.03 -2.04 1.21
C LYS A 170 -12.64 -1.95 -0.28
N GLY A 171 -12.32 -3.07 -0.91
CA GLY A 171 -12.10 -3.20 -2.34
C GLY A 171 -10.69 -2.90 -2.82
N SER A 172 -10.57 -2.70 -4.14
CA SER A 172 -9.31 -2.49 -4.84
C SER A 172 -8.85 -1.04 -4.79
N SER A 173 -7.58 -0.85 -4.46
CA SER A 173 -6.82 0.40 -4.60
C SER A 173 -5.69 0.27 -5.64
N GLU A 174 -5.69 -0.78 -6.45
CA GLU A 174 -4.66 -1.00 -7.47
C GLU A 174 -4.88 -0.12 -8.69
N CYS A 175 -6.07 -0.18 -9.28
CA CYS A 175 -6.44 0.55 -10.49
C CYS A 175 -7.96 0.76 -10.55
N ALA A 176 -8.43 1.65 -11.43
CA ALA A 176 -9.87 1.82 -11.73
C ALA A 176 -10.09 2.20 -13.19
N LEU A 177 -11.21 1.72 -13.75
CA LEU A 177 -11.64 2.07 -15.09
C LEU A 177 -11.89 3.58 -15.20
N GLY A 178 -11.43 4.18 -16.30
CA GLY A 178 -11.60 5.61 -16.55
C GLY A 178 -10.67 6.53 -15.76
N LEU A 179 -9.83 5.98 -14.87
CA LEU A 179 -8.88 6.72 -14.05
C LEU A 179 -7.41 6.38 -14.38
N GLY A 180 -7.10 6.31 -15.68
CA GLY A 180 -5.74 6.13 -16.18
C GLY A 180 -5.28 4.68 -16.31
N ALA A 181 -6.14 3.71 -16.03
CA ALA A 181 -5.92 2.30 -16.31
C ALA A 181 -6.48 1.92 -17.69
N THR A 182 -5.80 0.98 -18.36
CA THR A 182 -6.20 0.42 -19.67
C THR A 182 -6.63 -1.04 -19.56
N ASP A 183 -6.70 -1.58 -18.36
CA ASP A 183 -6.99 -2.95 -17.99
C ASP A 183 -8.50 -3.11 -17.73
N GLU A 184 -9.16 -4.03 -18.44
CA GLU A 184 -10.58 -4.31 -18.27
C GLU A 184 -10.92 -4.83 -16.87
N GLU A 185 -9.97 -5.49 -16.18
CA GLU A 185 -10.15 -6.01 -14.83
C GLU A 185 -10.13 -4.92 -13.75
N CYS A 186 -9.74 -3.68 -14.08
CA CYS A 186 -9.79 -2.55 -13.16
C CYS A 186 -11.20 -2.13 -12.73
N GLY A 187 -12.24 -2.81 -13.23
CA GLY A 187 -13.61 -2.73 -12.73
C GLY A 187 -13.90 -3.63 -11.51
N PHE A 188 -12.98 -4.57 -11.19
CA PHE A 188 -13.17 -5.52 -10.10
C PHE A 188 -13.10 -4.85 -8.73
N SER A 189 -14.06 -5.20 -7.85
CA SER A 189 -14.11 -4.74 -6.45
C SER A 189 -13.98 -3.22 -6.26
N GLN A 190 -14.52 -2.44 -7.16
CA GLN A 190 -14.57 -0.99 -7.00
C GLN A 190 -15.69 -0.59 -6.04
N VAL A 191 -15.35 0.18 -5.00
CA VAL A 191 -16.29 0.65 -3.97
C VAL A 191 -16.57 2.16 -4.06
N MET A 192 -15.76 2.89 -4.83
CA MET A 192 -15.89 4.32 -5.03
C MET A 192 -16.05 4.64 -6.51
N GLU A 193 -17.05 5.46 -6.82
CA GLU A 193 -17.23 5.99 -8.18
C GLU A 193 -16.15 7.03 -8.51
N PRO A 194 -15.73 7.14 -9.77
CA PRO A 194 -14.87 8.23 -10.22
C PRO A 194 -15.49 9.59 -9.94
N CYS A 195 -14.67 10.57 -9.57
CA CYS A 195 -15.11 11.94 -9.36
C CYS A 195 -15.65 12.55 -10.66
N LYS A 196 -16.80 13.21 -10.57
CA LYS A 196 -17.35 14.04 -11.64
C LYS A 196 -16.70 15.41 -11.62
N GLU A 197 -16.89 16.16 -12.70
CA GLU A 197 -16.40 17.53 -12.80
C GLU A 197 -16.87 18.38 -11.61
N GLY A 198 -15.93 18.99 -10.91
CA GLY A 198 -16.17 19.81 -9.72
C GLY A 198 -16.30 19.06 -8.39
N GLU A 199 -16.31 17.73 -8.39
CA GLU A 199 -16.27 16.93 -7.17
C GLU A 199 -14.81 16.82 -6.65
N THR A 200 -14.61 17.02 -5.35
CA THR A 200 -13.29 16.98 -4.70
C THR A 200 -13.19 16.01 -3.54
N LYS A 201 -14.30 15.35 -3.18
CA LYS A 201 -14.40 14.41 -2.06
C LYS A 201 -15.58 13.47 -2.23
N GLY A 202 -15.53 12.32 -1.58
CA GLY A 202 -16.57 11.31 -1.66
C GLY A 202 -16.53 10.49 -2.94
N CYS A 203 -15.45 10.59 -3.72
CA CYS A 203 -15.26 9.95 -5.00
C CYS A 203 -13.77 9.62 -5.24
N ALA A 204 -13.45 8.78 -6.20
CA ALA A 204 -12.09 8.38 -6.50
C ALA A 204 -11.46 9.25 -7.60
N PHE A 205 -10.21 9.66 -7.40
CA PHE A 205 -9.34 10.28 -8.39
C PHE A 205 -8.39 9.24 -8.99
N ASN A 206 -7.71 9.58 -10.09
CA ASN A 206 -6.65 8.75 -10.65
C ASN A 206 -5.52 8.50 -9.62
N THR A 207 -5.11 9.53 -8.88
CA THR A 207 -4.12 9.46 -7.80
C THR A 207 -4.61 8.74 -6.53
N SER A 208 -5.80 8.15 -6.57
CA SER A 208 -6.30 7.20 -5.56
C SER A 208 -5.83 5.75 -5.80
N PHE A 209 -5.08 5.48 -6.88
CA PHE A 209 -4.75 4.11 -7.29
C PHE A 209 -3.26 3.89 -7.47
N ALA A 210 -2.78 2.74 -7.01
CA ALA A 210 -1.37 2.37 -6.93
C ALA A 210 -0.67 2.40 -8.30
N ARG A 211 -1.28 1.90 -9.37
CA ARG A 211 -0.69 1.95 -10.73
C ARG A 211 -0.43 3.38 -11.18
N GLN A 212 -1.31 4.32 -10.82
CA GLN A 212 -1.07 5.72 -11.09
C GLN A 212 0.03 6.29 -10.19
N GLY A 213 0.07 5.89 -8.91
CA GLY A 213 1.14 6.25 -7.99
C GLY A 213 2.52 5.88 -8.52
N LEU A 214 2.68 4.66 -9.04
CA LEU A 214 3.93 4.22 -9.68
C LEU A 214 4.30 5.10 -10.89
N LYS A 215 3.33 5.50 -11.71
CA LYS A 215 3.56 6.39 -12.86
C LYS A 215 3.94 7.81 -12.41
N VAL A 216 3.30 8.35 -11.35
CA VAL A 216 3.70 9.63 -10.73
C VAL A 216 5.12 9.54 -10.17
N GLY A 217 5.49 8.41 -9.57
CA GLY A 217 6.86 8.16 -9.11
C GLY A 217 7.91 8.27 -10.23
N LEU A 218 7.60 7.74 -11.42
CA LEU A 218 8.48 7.88 -12.59
C LEU A 218 8.58 9.33 -13.10
N GLN A 219 7.50 10.11 -13.03
CA GLN A 219 7.54 11.54 -13.34
C GLN A 219 8.41 12.29 -12.34
N LEU A 220 8.26 12.00 -11.04
CA LEU A 220 9.08 12.60 -10.00
C LEU A 220 10.56 12.20 -10.14
N GLU A 221 10.87 10.98 -10.62
CA GLU A 221 12.24 10.57 -10.90
C GLU A 221 12.91 11.44 -11.96
N GLN A 222 12.18 11.84 -13.02
CA GLN A 222 12.69 12.78 -14.04
C GLN A 222 12.96 14.17 -13.44
N GLU A 223 12.16 14.60 -12.46
CA GLU A 223 12.26 15.93 -11.84
C GLU A 223 13.29 15.99 -10.71
N LEU A 224 13.31 14.96 -9.86
CA LEU A 224 14.08 14.93 -8.60
C LEU A 224 15.40 14.13 -8.72
N GLY A 225 15.53 13.29 -9.75
CA GLY A 225 16.66 12.37 -9.91
C GLY A 225 16.54 11.08 -9.06
N PHE A 226 15.43 10.87 -8.36
CA PHE A 226 15.10 9.64 -7.64
C PHE A 226 13.58 9.42 -7.62
N ASN A 227 13.15 8.17 -7.48
CA ASN A 227 11.74 7.79 -7.48
C ASN A 227 11.22 7.58 -6.05
N PRO A 228 10.44 8.53 -5.50
CA PRO A 228 9.93 8.43 -4.13
C PRO A 228 8.74 7.48 -3.97
N MET A 229 8.12 7.05 -5.06
CA MET A 229 6.95 6.16 -5.08
C MET A 229 7.28 4.77 -5.64
N ARG A 230 8.47 4.28 -5.35
CA ARG A 230 8.88 2.91 -5.69
C ARG A 230 8.47 2.00 -4.54
N PHE A 231 7.31 1.40 -4.64
CA PHE A 231 6.74 0.52 -3.61
C PHE A 231 6.35 -0.84 -4.18
N GLY A 232 6.35 -1.87 -3.32
CA GLY A 232 5.72 -3.16 -3.57
C GLY A 232 4.24 -3.12 -3.19
N MET A 233 3.44 -4.06 -3.70
CA MET A 233 2.00 -4.14 -3.45
C MET A 233 1.70 -5.32 -2.52
N VAL A 234 0.89 -5.09 -1.49
CA VAL A 234 0.38 -6.13 -0.59
C VAL A 234 -1.14 -6.06 -0.50
N GLY A 235 -1.77 -7.15 -0.09
CA GLY A 235 -3.17 -7.20 0.28
C GLY A 235 -3.32 -7.50 1.76
N SER A 236 -4.48 -7.21 2.33
CA SER A 236 -4.83 -7.59 3.69
C SER A 236 -6.35 -7.69 3.87
N THR A 237 -6.79 -8.04 5.06
CA THR A 237 -8.22 -8.12 5.36
C THR A 237 -8.78 -6.82 5.90
N ASP A 238 -7.99 -5.99 6.57
CA ASP A 238 -8.48 -4.86 7.36
C ASP A 238 -9.58 -5.28 8.35
N THR A 239 -9.40 -6.47 8.93
CA THR A 239 -10.41 -7.06 9.80
C THR A 239 -10.50 -6.34 11.15
N HIS A 240 -11.72 -6.13 11.65
CA HIS A 240 -11.99 -5.49 12.94
C HIS A 240 -12.57 -6.48 13.95
N ASN A 241 -12.53 -7.77 13.66
CA ASN A 241 -13.06 -8.85 14.52
C ASN A 241 -11.97 -9.78 15.09
N GLY A 242 -10.71 -9.46 14.85
CA GLY A 242 -9.57 -10.27 15.32
C GLY A 242 -9.27 -11.52 14.49
N ASN A 243 -9.97 -11.75 13.38
CA ASN A 243 -9.79 -12.90 12.51
C ASN A 243 -8.91 -12.53 11.31
N ALA A 244 -7.64 -12.26 11.56
CA ALA A 244 -6.69 -11.88 10.50
C ALA A 244 -6.39 -13.05 9.56
N GLY A 245 -6.25 -12.74 8.27
CA GLY A 245 -5.90 -13.75 7.23
C GLY A 245 -7.07 -14.61 6.74
N ASP A 246 -8.27 -14.42 7.29
CA ASP A 246 -9.50 -15.07 6.83
C ASP A 246 -10.04 -14.30 5.61
N ALA A 247 -9.55 -14.64 4.44
CA ALA A 247 -9.83 -13.95 3.18
C ALA A 247 -10.53 -14.85 2.13
N GLU A 248 -10.97 -16.02 2.53
CA GLU A 248 -11.68 -16.97 1.67
C GLU A 248 -13.10 -16.48 1.36
N GLU A 249 -13.46 -16.46 0.09
CA GLU A 249 -14.78 -16.00 -0.37
C GLU A 249 -15.92 -16.93 0.07
N TRP A 250 -15.66 -18.23 0.15
CA TRP A 250 -16.69 -19.22 0.54
C TRP A 250 -17.04 -19.19 2.03
N ASP A 251 -16.18 -18.63 2.88
CA ASP A 251 -16.38 -18.52 4.33
C ASP A 251 -16.39 -17.06 4.81
N PHE A 252 -16.82 -16.15 3.96
CA PHE A 252 -16.87 -14.75 4.27
C PHE A 252 -17.95 -14.42 5.30
N VAL A 253 -17.58 -14.29 6.55
CA VAL A 253 -18.49 -14.00 7.68
C VAL A 253 -18.58 -12.50 7.99
N ASP A 254 -17.85 -11.67 7.31
CA ASP A 254 -17.72 -10.24 7.53
C ASP A 254 -16.63 -9.83 8.53
N LYS A 255 -15.95 -8.76 8.18
CA LYS A 255 -14.72 -8.32 8.82
C LYS A 255 -14.81 -6.96 9.51
N ALA A 256 -15.95 -6.28 9.39
CA ALA A 256 -16.14 -4.95 9.97
C ALA A 256 -16.65 -4.95 11.42
N GLY A 257 -16.43 -6.05 12.12
CA GLY A 257 -16.76 -6.20 13.56
C GLY A 257 -18.24 -6.39 13.83
N ALA A 258 -18.69 -6.07 15.03
CA ALA A 258 -20.05 -6.33 15.52
C ALA A 258 -21.18 -5.67 14.70
N ALA A 259 -20.85 -4.74 13.80
CA ALA A 259 -21.82 -4.05 12.97
C ALA A 259 -22.44 -4.91 11.90
N THR A 260 -21.79 -6.01 11.52
CA THR A 260 -22.04 -6.70 10.27
C THR A 260 -22.32 -8.19 10.41
N SER A 261 -22.21 -8.73 11.63
CA SER A 261 -22.29 -10.17 11.88
C SER A 261 -23.54 -10.89 11.35
N PRO A 262 -24.80 -10.43 11.42
CA PRO A 262 -25.86 -11.13 10.72
C PRO A 262 -26.01 -10.64 9.27
N ALA A 263 -26.19 -11.56 8.32
CA ALA A 263 -26.44 -11.25 6.92
C ALA A 263 -27.57 -10.23 6.72
N ILE A 264 -28.62 -10.31 7.56
CA ILE A 264 -29.73 -9.35 7.52
C ILE A 264 -29.27 -7.92 7.81
N ARG A 265 -28.28 -7.70 8.66
CA ARG A 265 -27.74 -6.35 8.92
C ARG A 265 -26.97 -5.81 7.74
N ARG A 266 -26.24 -6.65 6.99
CA ARG A 266 -25.56 -6.23 5.75
C ARG A 266 -26.53 -5.80 4.67
N LEU A 267 -27.70 -6.44 4.62
CA LEU A 267 -28.73 -6.16 3.62
C LEU A 267 -29.66 -4.99 4.01
N THR A 268 -29.81 -4.72 5.30
CA THR A 268 -30.86 -3.81 5.82
C THR A 268 -30.31 -2.77 6.79
N LEU A 269 -29.04 -2.47 6.77
CA LEU A 269 -28.40 -1.60 7.75
C LEU A 269 -29.09 -0.24 7.86
N VAL A 270 -29.69 -0.04 9.02
CA VAL A 270 -30.23 1.24 9.47
C VAL A 270 -29.47 1.65 10.73
N ARG A 271 -28.84 2.82 10.72
CA ARG A 271 -28.26 3.44 11.92
C ARG A 271 -29.19 4.57 12.36
N GLY A 272 -30.01 4.29 13.37
CA GLY A 272 -31.11 5.17 13.73
C GLY A 272 -32.19 5.13 12.63
N ASP A 273 -32.74 6.29 12.27
CA ASP A 273 -33.78 6.44 11.25
C ASP A 273 -33.24 6.62 9.81
N LYS A 274 -31.91 6.50 9.62
CA LYS A 274 -31.28 6.67 8.30
C LYS A 274 -30.69 5.35 7.82
N PRO A 275 -30.83 5.03 6.53
CA PRO A 275 -30.08 3.93 5.94
C PRO A 275 -28.59 4.18 6.21
N TYR A 276 -27.91 3.20 6.80
CA TYR A 276 -26.44 3.24 6.89
C TYR A 276 -25.88 3.22 5.48
N ASP A 277 -24.83 4.00 5.26
CA ASP A 277 -24.19 4.10 3.95
C ASP A 277 -23.97 2.71 3.35
N ASN A 278 -24.57 2.48 2.19
CA ASN A 278 -24.70 1.17 1.55
C ASN A 278 -23.38 0.54 1.09
N ASN A 279 -22.23 1.11 1.47
CA ASN A 279 -20.91 0.64 1.05
C ASN A 279 -20.56 -0.75 1.61
N LEU A 280 -21.18 -1.18 2.70
CA LEU A 280 -20.93 -2.51 3.29
C LEU A 280 -21.36 -3.67 2.38
N LYS A 281 -22.32 -3.46 1.49
CA LYS A 281 -22.71 -4.49 0.50
C LYS A 281 -21.65 -4.75 -0.58
N PHE A 282 -20.69 -3.83 -0.72
CA PHE A 282 -19.58 -3.95 -1.65
C PHE A 282 -18.29 -4.43 -0.98
N HIS A 283 -18.32 -4.72 0.33
CA HIS A 283 -17.18 -5.30 1.01
C HIS A 283 -16.84 -6.68 0.43
N THR A 284 -15.55 -6.92 0.26
CA THR A 284 -15.00 -8.18 -0.23
C THR A 284 -14.54 -9.06 0.93
N SER A 285 -14.09 -10.27 0.64
CA SER A 285 -13.45 -11.15 1.64
C SER A 285 -12.13 -10.56 2.18
N GLY A 286 -11.57 -9.57 1.49
CA GLY A 286 -10.26 -9.02 1.76
C GLY A 286 -9.18 -9.72 0.95
N GLY A 287 -7.93 -9.36 1.22
CA GLY A 287 -6.76 -9.88 0.55
C GLY A 287 -5.71 -10.40 1.51
N MET A 288 -4.59 -10.82 0.95
CA MET A 288 -3.44 -11.31 1.69
C MET A 288 -2.15 -10.68 1.18
N ALA A 289 -1.22 -10.46 2.11
CA ALA A 289 0.16 -10.14 1.81
C ALA A 289 0.97 -11.43 1.68
N ALA A 290 1.75 -11.54 0.62
CA ALA A 290 2.79 -12.54 0.51
C ALA A 290 4.16 -11.86 0.53
N VAL A 291 5.11 -12.45 1.26
CA VAL A 291 6.46 -11.92 1.46
C VAL A 291 7.47 -13.02 1.18
N TRP A 292 8.43 -12.76 0.30
CA TRP A 292 9.54 -13.67 0.05
C TRP A 292 10.69 -13.32 1.00
N ALA A 293 10.69 -13.96 2.16
CA ALA A 293 11.72 -13.85 3.18
C ALA A 293 12.58 -15.11 3.24
N GLU A 294 13.81 -14.99 3.71
CA GLU A 294 14.72 -16.14 3.88
C GLU A 294 14.28 -17.04 5.04
N GLU A 295 13.68 -16.44 6.08
CA GLU A 295 13.23 -17.11 7.28
C GLU A 295 11.90 -16.51 7.75
N ASN A 296 11.12 -17.30 8.51
CA ASN A 296 9.94 -16.80 9.20
C ASN A 296 10.34 -16.14 10.53
N THR A 297 11.00 -14.99 10.44
CA THR A 297 11.43 -14.15 11.58
C THR A 297 11.08 -12.69 11.31
N ARG A 298 10.98 -11.86 12.37
CA ARG A 298 10.71 -10.42 12.25
C ARG A 298 11.72 -9.75 11.30
N ASP A 299 13.01 -9.94 11.55
CA ASP A 299 14.08 -9.29 10.79
C ASP A 299 14.05 -9.68 9.31
N SER A 300 13.87 -10.98 9.02
CA SER A 300 13.88 -11.47 7.65
C SER A 300 12.65 -10.98 6.89
N ILE A 301 11.46 -11.03 7.49
CA ILE A 301 10.22 -10.55 6.88
C ILE A 301 10.26 -9.02 6.71
N PHE A 302 10.68 -8.28 7.72
CA PHE A 302 10.80 -6.82 7.66
C PHE A 302 11.77 -6.37 6.56
N THR A 303 12.94 -7.01 6.48
CA THR A 303 13.94 -6.73 5.45
C THR A 303 13.40 -7.06 4.04
N ALA A 304 12.66 -8.15 3.88
CA ALA A 304 12.03 -8.48 2.60
C ALA A 304 10.96 -7.43 2.20
N MET A 305 10.17 -6.93 3.15
CA MET A 305 9.24 -5.81 2.91
C MET A 305 9.97 -4.53 2.51
N GLN A 306 11.09 -4.19 3.15
CA GLN A 306 11.93 -3.05 2.76
C GLN A 306 12.49 -3.21 1.34
N ARG A 307 12.89 -4.43 0.95
CA ARG A 307 13.31 -4.76 -0.42
C ARG A 307 12.15 -4.85 -1.42
N ARG A 308 10.89 -4.79 -0.95
CA ARG A 308 9.68 -4.91 -1.76
C ARG A 308 9.52 -6.29 -2.42
N GLU A 309 10.10 -7.32 -1.84
CA GLU A 309 9.93 -8.71 -2.26
C GLU A 309 8.59 -9.27 -1.78
N VAL A 310 7.51 -8.62 -2.21
CA VAL A 310 6.14 -8.84 -1.75
C VAL A 310 5.18 -8.83 -2.93
N TYR A 311 4.01 -9.46 -2.74
CA TYR A 311 2.89 -9.31 -3.65
C TYR A 311 1.55 -9.40 -2.91
N ALA A 312 0.49 -8.94 -3.55
CA ALA A 312 -0.88 -8.99 -3.07
C ALA A 312 -1.65 -10.15 -3.69
N THR A 313 -2.58 -10.72 -2.94
CA THR A 313 -3.67 -11.51 -3.51
C THR A 313 -5.03 -10.96 -3.05
N SER A 314 -6.09 -11.29 -3.77
CA SER A 314 -7.47 -10.95 -3.40
C SER A 314 -8.14 -12.06 -2.57
N GLY A 315 -7.35 -12.92 -1.91
CA GLY A 315 -7.81 -14.02 -1.08
C GLY A 315 -7.11 -15.34 -1.38
N PRO A 316 -7.11 -15.82 -2.63
CA PRO A 316 -6.43 -17.06 -3.00
C PRO A 316 -4.94 -17.03 -2.67
N ARG A 317 -4.41 -18.18 -2.23
CA ARG A 317 -2.99 -18.34 -1.86
C ARG A 317 -2.12 -18.67 -3.07
N ILE A 318 -2.22 -17.84 -4.09
CA ILE A 318 -1.40 -17.93 -5.30
C ILE A 318 0.07 -17.73 -4.93
N ASN A 319 0.95 -18.54 -5.49
CA ASN A 319 2.38 -18.33 -5.42
C ASN A 319 2.87 -17.62 -6.67
N LEU A 320 3.58 -16.50 -6.52
CA LEU A 320 4.06 -15.68 -7.63
C LEU A 320 5.55 -15.36 -7.48
N ARG A 321 6.32 -15.61 -8.55
CA ARG A 321 7.70 -15.12 -8.70
C ARG A 321 7.79 -14.28 -9.96
N PHE A 322 8.52 -13.17 -9.87
CA PHE A 322 8.75 -12.26 -10.97
C PHE A 322 10.19 -11.77 -10.96
N PHE A 323 10.89 -11.95 -12.08
CA PHE A 323 12.28 -11.55 -12.26
C PHE A 323 12.43 -10.79 -13.56
N ALA A 324 13.40 -9.86 -13.59
CA ALA A 324 13.83 -9.17 -14.79
C ALA A 324 15.34 -9.29 -14.97
N GLY A 325 15.81 -9.48 -16.20
CA GLY A 325 17.24 -9.63 -16.49
C GLY A 325 17.61 -9.26 -17.92
N TRP A 326 18.89 -9.20 -18.20
CA TRP A 326 19.43 -8.87 -19.53
C TRP A 326 19.89 -10.12 -20.30
N GLY A 327 19.05 -11.09 -20.48
CA GLY A 327 19.36 -12.26 -21.29
C GLY A 327 19.09 -13.58 -20.60
N PHE A 328 17.93 -13.69 -19.98
CA PHE A 328 17.41 -15.01 -19.62
C PHE A 328 17.22 -15.83 -20.90
N ASP A 329 17.67 -17.06 -20.85
CA ASP A 329 17.47 -18.03 -21.90
C ASP A 329 15.97 -18.40 -22.01
N GLU A 330 15.46 -18.62 -23.23
CA GLU A 330 14.05 -19.02 -23.44
C GLU A 330 13.71 -20.32 -22.73
N GLY A 331 14.69 -21.22 -22.55
CA GLY A 331 14.53 -22.49 -21.83
C GLY A 331 14.53 -22.37 -20.30
N ILE A 332 14.69 -21.17 -19.71
CA ILE A 332 14.74 -21.00 -18.24
C ILE A 332 13.50 -21.59 -17.55
N ALA A 333 12.33 -21.45 -18.18
CA ALA A 333 11.07 -21.93 -17.60
C ALA A 333 10.99 -23.46 -17.46
N GLU A 334 11.77 -24.19 -18.26
CA GLU A 334 11.82 -25.64 -18.23
C GLU A 334 12.90 -26.20 -17.27
N SER A 335 13.74 -25.30 -16.72
CA SER A 335 14.81 -25.66 -15.80
C SER A 335 14.28 -26.05 -14.43
N VAL A 336 14.75 -27.13 -13.85
CA VAL A 336 14.48 -27.48 -12.43
C VAL A 336 14.98 -26.40 -11.46
N ASP A 337 16.01 -25.65 -11.85
CA ASP A 337 16.65 -24.60 -11.07
C ASP A 337 16.26 -23.19 -11.53
N ALA A 338 15.14 -23.05 -12.25
CA ALA A 338 14.69 -21.80 -12.86
C ALA A 338 14.77 -20.57 -11.92
N ILE A 339 14.29 -20.71 -10.67
CA ILE A 339 14.31 -19.65 -9.67
C ILE A 339 15.75 -19.28 -9.28
N ALA A 340 16.62 -20.24 -9.08
CA ALA A 340 18.03 -20.00 -8.74
C ALA A 340 18.76 -19.31 -9.90
N VAL A 341 18.52 -19.74 -11.12
CA VAL A 341 19.07 -19.14 -12.35
C VAL A 341 18.57 -17.71 -12.52
N ALA A 342 17.26 -17.46 -12.32
CA ALA A 342 16.67 -16.13 -12.41
C ALA A 342 17.20 -15.19 -11.31
N THR A 343 17.38 -15.69 -10.09
CA THR A 343 17.97 -14.94 -8.98
C THR A 343 19.42 -14.56 -9.24
N ALA A 344 20.20 -15.45 -9.82
CA ALA A 344 21.61 -15.20 -10.13
C ALA A 344 21.81 -14.29 -11.36
N GLY A 345 20.89 -14.35 -12.33
CA GLY A 345 20.99 -13.65 -13.63
C GLY A 345 20.19 -12.34 -13.75
N GLY A 346 19.43 -11.97 -12.72
CA GLY A 346 18.54 -10.80 -12.78
C GLY A 346 18.22 -10.19 -11.43
N VAL A 347 17.14 -9.44 -11.40
CA VAL A 347 16.59 -8.84 -10.17
C VAL A 347 15.21 -9.41 -9.88
N PRO A 348 14.87 -9.72 -8.62
CA PRO A 348 13.55 -10.19 -8.23
C PRO A 348 12.52 -9.04 -8.22
N MET A 349 11.24 -9.38 -7.95
CA MET A 349 10.20 -8.39 -7.70
C MET A 349 10.65 -7.37 -6.64
N GLY A 350 10.25 -6.12 -6.82
CA GLY A 350 10.71 -5.00 -5.97
C GLY A 350 12.07 -4.43 -6.36
N GLY A 351 12.88 -5.16 -7.13
CA GLY A 351 14.20 -4.74 -7.58
C GLY A 351 14.18 -3.68 -8.68
N VAL A 352 15.36 -3.18 -9.01
CA VAL A 352 15.60 -2.21 -10.09
C VAL A 352 16.62 -2.80 -11.05
N LEU A 353 16.17 -3.10 -12.26
CA LEU A 353 17.06 -3.52 -13.32
C LEU A 353 17.72 -2.28 -13.94
N THR A 354 19.01 -2.12 -13.71
CA THR A 354 19.78 -1.00 -14.31
C THR A 354 20.17 -1.34 -15.75
N PRO A 355 20.32 -0.32 -16.63
CA PRO A 355 20.77 -0.55 -18.00
C PRO A 355 22.07 -1.35 -18.07
N ASP A 356 22.15 -2.28 -19.03
CA ASP A 356 23.33 -3.11 -19.24
C ASP A 356 24.51 -2.27 -19.73
N LYS A 357 25.42 -1.93 -18.83
CA LYS A 357 26.65 -1.18 -19.16
C LYS A 357 27.63 -1.96 -20.02
N SER A 358 27.50 -3.27 -20.14
CA SER A 358 28.38 -4.08 -20.99
C SER A 358 28.11 -3.91 -22.47
N ALA A 359 26.87 -3.59 -22.83
CA ALA A 359 26.47 -3.29 -24.21
C ALA A 359 27.03 -1.96 -24.75
N GLN A 360 27.37 -1.03 -23.88
CA GLN A 360 27.92 0.29 -24.25
C GLN A 360 29.40 0.25 -24.70
N LYS A 361 30.12 -0.86 -24.52
CA LYS A 361 31.56 -1.02 -24.85
C LYS A 361 31.82 -1.61 -26.23
N LEU A 362 30.81 -2.08 -26.94
CA LEU A 362 30.96 -2.64 -28.28
C LEU A 362 30.43 -1.63 -29.29
N ASP A 363 31.33 -1.08 -30.10
CA ASP A 363 31.14 -0.12 -31.20
C ASP A 363 30.39 -0.76 -32.42
N GLN A 364 29.46 -1.65 -32.14
CA GLN A 364 28.53 -2.20 -33.11
C GLN A 364 27.16 -1.59 -32.80
N LYS A 365 26.42 -1.19 -33.85
CA LYS A 365 24.98 -0.89 -33.78
C LYS A 365 24.27 -2.00 -32.99
N SER A 366 24.34 -1.89 -31.67
CA SER A 366 23.64 -2.80 -30.78
C SER A 366 22.16 -2.53 -31.01
N GLU A 367 21.43 -3.47 -31.54
CA GLU A 367 20.01 -3.58 -31.30
C GLU A 367 19.85 -3.41 -29.79
N GLU A 368 19.11 -2.36 -29.39
CA GLU A 368 18.87 -2.06 -27.96
C GLU A 368 18.34 -3.36 -27.33
N ARG A 369 19.14 -3.99 -26.47
CA ARG A 369 18.71 -5.19 -25.79
C ARG A 369 17.52 -4.83 -24.92
N SER A 370 16.39 -5.44 -25.18
CA SER A 370 15.22 -5.38 -24.30
C SER A 370 15.43 -6.29 -23.09
N PRO A 371 14.98 -5.88 -21.90
CA PRO A 371 15.00 -6.77 -20.74
C PRO A 371 14.07 -7.96 -20.97
N THR A 372 14.49 -9.12 -20.49
CA THR A 372 13.68 -10.34 -20.46
C THR A 372 13.08 -10.52 -19.09
N PHE A 373 11.81 -10.95 -19.03
CA PHE A 373 11.10 -11.21 -17.79
C PHE A 373 10.87 -12.71 -17.64
N PHE A 374 11.10 -13.21 -16.43
CA PHE A 374 10.72 -14.55 -16.04
C PHE A 374 9.62 -14.46 -14.99
N VAL A 375 8.49 -15.09 -15.28
CA VAL A 375 7.31 -15.12 -14.39
C VAL A 375 6.97 -16.59 -14.12
N TRP A 376 6.76 -16.88 -12.84
CA TRP A 376 6.27 -18.18 -12.40
C TRP A 376 5.09 -17.97 -11.46
N ALA A 377 3.98 -18.66 -11.72
CA ALA A 377 2.79 -18.59 -10.90
C ALA A 377 2.24 -20.00 -10.62
N GLY A 378 1.90 -20.25 -9.36
CA GLY A 378 1.22 -21.47 -8.92
C GLY A 378 -0.18 -21.13 -8.41
N ALA A 379 -1.20 -21.87 -8.88
CA ALA A 379 -2.56 -21.72 -8.40
C ALA A 379 -2.69 -22.11 -6.92
N ASP A 380 -3.66 -21.54 -6.23
CA ASP A 380 -4.13 -22.06 -4.95
C ASP A 380 -4.90 -23.37 -5.22
N PRO A 381 -4.50 -24.51 -4.62
CA PRO A 381 -5.17 -25.79 -4.88
C PRO A 381 -6.59 -25.85 -4.31
N MET A 382 -6.96 -24.90 -3.46
CA MET A 382 -8.29 -24.82 -2.83
C MET A 382 -9.22 -23.83 -3.52
N ASP A 383 -8.74 -23.13 -4.56
CA ASP A 383 -9.48 -22.09 -5.27
C ASP A 383 -9.55 -22.37 -6.78
N ALA A 384 -10.07 -21.41 -7.54
CA ALA A 384 -10.20 -21.54 -8.99
C ALA A 384 -8.82 -21.64 -9.68
N PRO A 385 -8.72 -22.38 -10.79
CA PRO A 385 -7.48 -22.43 -11.58
C PRO A 385 -7.13 -21.06 -12.15
N LEU A 386 -5.84 -20.82 -12.39
CA LEU A 386 -5.37 -19.60 -13.04
C LEU A 386 -5.92 -19.52 -14.47
N GLN A 387 -6.55 -18.42 -14.81
CA GLN A 387 -7.05 -18.18 -16.16
C GLN A 387 -5.95 -17.69 -17.10
N ARG A 388 -5.13 -16.75 -16.62
CA ARG A 388 -4.07 -16.12 -17.42
C ARG A 388 -3.02 -15.47 -16.53
N ILE A 389 -1.88 -15.16 -17.13
CA ILE A 389 -0.85 -14.28 -16.56
C ILE A 389 -0.73 -13.07 -17.46
N GLN A 390 -0.82 -11.87 -16.87
CA GLN A 390 -0.70 -10.60 -17.58
C GLN A 390 0.53 -9.84 -17.10
N LEU A 391 1.20 -9.17 -18.02
CA LEU A 391 2.25 -8.21 -17.75
C LEU A 391 1.71 -6.80 -17.98
N ILE A 392 1.64 -6.01 -16.91
CA ILE A 392 1.24 -4.61 -16.94
C ILE A 392 2.51 -3.75 -16.96
N LYS A 393 2.68 -2.93 -18.00
CA LYS A 393 3.80 -2.01 -18.14
C LYS A 393 3.31 -0.57 -18.07
N GLY A 394 3.81 0.19 -17.07
CA GLY A 394 3.68 1.63 -17.01
C GLY A 394 5.01 2.32 -17.34
N TRP A 395 4.96 3.46 -18.03
CA TRP A 395 6.15 4.26 -18.31
C TRP A 395 5.82 5.75 -18.48
N VAL A 396 6.86 6.56 -18.46
CA VAL A 396 6.79 8.00 -18.74
C VAL A 396 7.62 8.27 -20.00
N ASP A 397 7.07 9.02 -20.93
CA ASP A 397 7.79 9.43 -22.15
C ASP A 397 8.68 10.68 -21.92
N ASP A 398 9.43 11.07 -22.95
CA ASP A 398 10.35 12.23 -22.91
C ASP A 398 9.64 13.57 -22.67
N HIS A 399 8.29 13.60 -22.78
CA HIS A 399 7.45 14.77 -22.52
C HIS A 399 6.80 14.73 -21.13
N GLY A 400 7.15 13.75 -20.29
CA GLY A 400 6.59 13.56 -18.97
C GLY A 400 5.19 12.94 -18.94
N LYS A 401 4.68 12.48 -20.11
CA LYS A 401 3.36 11.86 -20.20
C LYS A 401 3.42 10.39 -19.77
N THR A 402 2.48 9.98 -18.94
CA THR A 402 2.35 8.60 -18.47
C THR A 402 1.59 7.73 -19.47
N HIS A 403 2.00 6.49 -19.56
CA HIS A 403 1.41 5.46 -20.41
C HIS A 403 1.26 4.15 -19.65
N GLU A 404 0.37 3.28 -20.15
CA GLU A 404 0.19 1.93 -19.64
C GLU A 404 -0.19 0.99 -20.78
N THR A 405 0.25 -0.25 -20.69
CA THR A 405 -0.20 -1.35 -21.55
C THR A 405 -0.30 -2.64 -20.75
N VAL A 406 -1.28 -3.46 -21.09
CA VAL A 406 -1.51 -4.79 -20.53
C VAL A 406 -1.27 -5.81 -21.64
N ARG A 407 -0.56 -6.90 -21.32
CA ARG A 407 -0.28 -7.98 -22.26
C ARG A 407 -0.51 -9.33 -21.59
N ASP A 408 -1.30 -10.18 -22.20
CA ASP A 408 -1.37 -11.58 -21.85
C ASP A 408 -0.06 -12.26 -22.25
N ILE A 409 0.60 -12.93 -21.30
CA ILE A 409 1.86 -13.64 -21.53
C ILE A 409 1.71 -15.15 -21.42
N ALA A 410 0.66 -15.61 -20.72
CA ALA A 410 0.23 -16.99 -20.71
C ALA A 410 -1.28 -17.05 -20.43
N CYS A 411 -1.95 -18.02 -21.04
CA CYS A 411 -3.36 -18.33 -20.83
C CYS A 411 -3.52 -19.82 -20.55
N SER A 412 -4.52 -20.18 -19.71
CA SER A 412 -4.97 -21.56 -19.64
C SER A 412 -5.78 -21.89 -20.90
N ASP A 413 -5.62 -23.09 -21.45
CA ASP A 413 -6.39 -23.58 -22.59
C ASP A 413 -7.88 -23.79 -22.26
#